data_2f43d2f836489b47a45720095feb7d74
#
_entry.id   2f43d2f836489b47a45720095feb7d74
#
_cell.length_a   1.000
_cell.length_b   1.000
_cell.length_c   1.000
_cell.angle_alpha   90.00
_cell.angle_beta   90.00
_cell.angle_gamma   90.00
#
_symmetry.space_group_name_H-M   'P 1'
#
loop_
_entity.id
_entity.type
_entity.pdbx_description
1 polymer ?
#
loop_
_entity_poly.entity_id
_entity_poly.type
_entity_poly.pdbx_seq_one_letter_code
_entity_poly.pdbx_strand_id
1 'polypeptide(L)'
;NWKRLVANQEQYRKIIMAQPDSVRQEFLWDTDLNGNFYYNLACWRALAGDKKGALSTFEYYTDRVIGNEEIRLSNIYADSDLNSLRKEPRFIKCMERLHKWGDYKQILKDAKPYYSGLHPEGIKFRYMAPNNPDLVQLREQFKLDSVAGSGDEISKIKNLLHWVHEVVPHDGSSDNP
;
A
#
# COMPACT_ATOMS: atom_id res chain seq x y z
N ASN A 1 -8.91 -5.69 29.64
CA ASN A 1 -8.17 -4.63 30.32
C ASN A 1 -7.04 -4.10 29.42
N TRP A 2 -7.33 -3.04 28.68
CA TRP A 2 -6.44 -2.46 27.69
C TRP A 2 -5.09 -1.99 28.28
N LYS A 3 -5.09 -1.42 29.50
CA LYS A 3 -3.86 -1.01 30.19
C LYS A 3 -2.90 -2.18 30.40
N ARG A 4 -3.41 -3.36 30.76
CA ARG A 4 -2.60 -4.57 30.93
C ARG A 4 -2.06 -5.06 29.59
N LEU A 5 -2.86 -4.98 28.54
CA LEU A 5 -2.44 -5.34 27.19
C LEU A 5 -1.29 -4.44 26.71
N VAL A 6 -1.42 -3.11 26.86
CA VAL A 6 -0.36 -2.15 26.54
C VAL A 6 0.92 -2.47 27.29
N ALA A 7 0.83 -2.68 28.61
CA ALA A 7 2.01 -2.98 29.44
C ALA A 7 2.69 -4.30 28.99
N ASN A 8 1.92 -5.33 28.67
CA ASN A 8 2.47 -6.60 28.19
C ASN A 8 3.19 -6.42 26.84
N GLN A 9 2.63 -5.65 25.92
CA GLN A 9 3.24 -5.42 24.61
C GLN A 9 4.51 -4.58 24.70
N GLU A 10 4.54 -3.59 25.58
CA GLU A 10 5.74 -2.80 25.85
C GLU A 10 6.83 -3.65 26.50
N GLN A 11 6.47 -4.55 27.41
CA GLN A 11 7.42 -5.48 28.02
C GLN A 11 7.94 -6.49 27.00
N TYR A 12 7.06 -7.07 26.17
CA TYR A 12 7.45 -7.95 25.09
C TYR A 12 8.46 -7.29 24.16
N ARG A 13 8.17 -6.07 23.71
CA ARG A 13 9.12 -5.30 22.89
C ARG A 13 10.46 -5.11 23.57
N LYS A 14 10.49 -4.75 24.85
CA LYS A 14 11.75 -4.60 25.62
C LYS A 14 12.56 -5.89 25.65
N ILE A 15 11.90 -7.03 25.85
CA ILE A 15 12.56 -8.33 25.89
C ILE A 15 13.19 -8.64 24.53
N ILE A 16 12.45 -8.45 23.44
CA ILE A 16 12.97 -8.69 22.07
C ILE A 16 14.13 -7.76 21.75
N MET A 17 13.99 -6.47 22.06
CA MET A 17 15.06 -5.48 21.79
C MET A 17 16.33 -5.70 22.60
N ALA A 18 16.27 -6.45 23.69
CA ALA A 18 17.42 -6.84 24.48
C ALA A 18 18.14 -8.09 23.96
N GLN A 19 17.56 -8.78 22.95
CA GLN A 19 18.19 -9.96 22.37
C GLN A 19 19.30 -9.61 21.37
N PRO A 20 20.24 -10.53 21.08
CA PRO A 20 21.19 -10.39 19.98
C PRO A 20 20.51 -10.17 18.63
N ASP A 21 21.20 -9.50 17.70
CA ASP A 21 20.64 -9.16 16.37
C ASP A 21 20.11 -10.38 15.62
N SER A 22 20.78 -11.52 15.69
CA SER A 22 20.35 -12.76 15.04
C SER A 22 18.98 -13.25 15.53
N VAL A 23 18.71 -13.10 16.84
CA VAL A 23 17.42 -13.46 17.44
C VAL A 23 16.38 -12.39 17.15
N ARG A 24 16.76 -11.13 17.23
CA ARG A 24 15.84 -10.02 16.92
C ARG A 24 15.28 -10.09 15.52
N GLN A 25 16.07 -10.49 14.53
CA GLN A 25 15.62 -10.60 13.14
C GLN A 25 14.46 -11.58 12.94
N GLU A 26 14.38 -12.63 13.74
CA GLU A 26 13.25 -13.57 13.71
C GLU A 26 11.94 -12.92 14.19
N PHE A 27 12.03 -11.90 15.04
CA PHE A 27 10.88 -11.20 15.64
C PHE A 27 10.65 -9.78 15.09
N LEU A 28 11.44 -9.35 14.11
CA LEU A 28 11.33 -8.00 13.53
C LEU A 28 9.97 -7.75 12.88
N TRP A 29 9.33 -8.80 12.36
CA TRP A 29 7.98 -8.74 11.82
C TRP A 29 6.96 -8.30 12.86
N ASP A 30 7.18 -8.66 14.12
CA ASP A 30 6.26 -8.38 15.21
C ASP A 30 6.55 -7.04 15.92
N THR A 31 7.75 -6.49 15.76
CA THR A 31 8.18 -5.39 16.64
C THR A 31 8.60 -4.10 15.93
N ASP A 32 9.30 -4.15 14.80
CA ASP A 32 9.93 -2.93 14.26
C ASP A 32 9.70 -2.69 12.76
N LEU A 33 9.48 -3.72 11.96
CA LEU A 33 9.29 -3.59 10.51
C LEU A 33 7.82 -3.67 10.10
N ASN A 34 6.98 -4.27 10.93
CA ASN A 34 5.57 -4.37 10.64
C ASN A 34 4.84 -3.17 11.26
N GLY A 35 4.37 -2.27 10.43
CA GLY A 35 3.55 -1.14 10.85
C GLY A 35 2.35 -1.53 11.71
N ASN A 36 1.87 -2.77 11.59
CA ASN A 36 0.75 -3.29 12.37
C ASN A 36 1.01 -3.28 13.88
N PHE A 37 2.24 -3.52 14.34
CA PHE A 37 2.52 -3.48 15.77
C PHE A 37 2.24 -2.09 16.36
N TYR A 38 2.76 -1.05 15.74
CA TYR A 38 2.57 0.31 16.23
C TYR A 38 1.15 0.83 16.03
N TYR A 39 0.50 0.40 14.94
CA TYR A 39 -0.90 0.69 14.72
C TYR A 39 -1.76 0.12 15.84
N ASN A 40 -1.64 -1.17 16.09
CA ASN A 40 -2.38 -1.84 17.17
C ASN A 40 -2.05 -1.25 18.54
N LEU A 41 -0.78 -0.93 18.82
CA LEU A 41 -0.39 -0.33 20.08
C LEU A 41 -1.02 1.06 20.25
N ALA A 42 -1.14 1.85 19.18
CA ALA A 42 -1.83 3.14 19.22
C ALA A 42 -3.33 2.96 19.54
N CYS A 43 -4.00 1.98 18.90
CA CYS A 43 -5.39 1.64 19.17
C CYS A 43 -5.58 1.23 20.65
N TRP A 44 -4.76 0.34 21.16
CA TRP A 44 -4.87 -0.13 22.56
C TRP A 44 -4.61 0.97 23.56
N ARG A 45 -3.67 1.87 23.30
CA ARG A 45 -3.45 3.06 24.13
C ARG A 45 -4.64 4.02 24.12
N ALA A 46 -5.23 4.22 22.93
CA ALA A 46 -6.43 5.04 22.80
C ALA A 46 -7.60 4.46 23.60
N LEU A 47 -7.82 3.14 23.50
CA LEU A 47 -8.83 2.41 24.30
C LEU A 47 -8.52 2.40 25.81
N ALA A 48 -7.24 2.42 26.18
CA ALA A 48 -6.83 2.53 27.59
C ALA A 48 -6.97 3.94 28.16
N GLY A 49 -7.32 4.94 27.33
CA GLY A 49 -7.43 6.35 27.71
C GLY A 49 -6.10 7.12 27.71
N ASP A 50 -5.00 6.49 27.29
CA ASP A 50 -3.70 7.14 27.12
C ASP A 50 -3.62 7.86 25.77
N LYS A 51 -4.35 8.94 25.62
CA LYS A 51 -4.37 9.73 24.38
C LYS A 51 -2.99 10.21 23.96
N LYS A 52 -2.17 10.66 24.92
CA LYS A 52 -0.84 11.20 24.63
C LYS A 52 0.06 10.11 24.07
N GLY A 53 0.10 8.94 24.71
CA GLY A 53 0.86 7.80 24.24
C GLY A 53 0.35 7.26 22.91
N ALA A 54 -0.98 7.20 22.74
CA ALA A 54 -1.63 6.80 21.49
C ALA A 54 -1.21 7.69 20.31
N LEU A 55 -1.27 9.01 20.48
CA LEU A 55 -0.85 9.97 19.45
C LEU A 55 0.64 9.82 19.10
N SER A 56 1.50 9.71 20.09
CA SER A 56 2.94 9.54 19.83
C SER A 56 3.24 8.22 19.13
N THR A 57 2.50 7.16 19.46
CA THR A 57 2.63 5.86 18.79
C THR A 57 2.09 5.90 17.36
N PHE A 58 0.98 6.61 17.14
CA PHE A 58 0.41 6.76 15.81
C PHE A 58 1.28 7.64 14.89
N GLU A 59 1.91 8.69 15.42
CA GLU A 59 2.92 9.46 14.69
C GLU A 59 4.10 8.58 14.26
N TYR A 60 4.62 7.78 15.19
CA TYR A 60 5.72 6.87 14.90
C TYR A 60 5.34 5.83 13.83
N TYR A 61 4.12 5.28 13.90
CA TYR A 61 3.54 4.43 12.86
C TYR A 61 3.53 5.16 11.52
N THR A 62 2.97 6.38 11.47
CA THR A 62 2.87 7.18 10.25
C THR A 62 4.24 7.41 9.60
N ASP A 63 5.28 7.69 10.39
CA ASP A 63 6.63 7.94 9.89
C ASP A 63 7.28 6.69 9.29
N ARG A 64 6.90 5.51 9.77
CA ARG A 64 7.46 4.24 9.30
C ARG A 64 6.77 3.65 8.10
N VAL A 65 5.45 3.79 8.00
CA VAL A 65 4.69 3.21 6.88
C VAL A 65 4.79 4.03 5.61
N ILE A 66 5.06 5.33 5.71
CA ILE A 66 5.25 6.18 4.53
C ILE A 66 6.44 5.66 3.73
N GLY A 67 6.16 5.14 2.54
CA GLY A 67 7.16 4.61 1.60
C GLY A 67 7.50 3.13 1.74
N ASN A 68 6.97 2.42 2.74
CA ASN A 68 7.36 1.02 3.00
C ASN A 68 6.22 0.00 2.87
N GLU A 69 4.97 0.40 3.02
CA GLU A 69 3.83 -0.53 3.02
C GLU A 69 2.60 0.05 2.32
N GLU A 70 1.72 -0.84 1.87
CA GLU A 70 0.40 -0.46 1.38
C GLU A 70 -0.47 -0.02 2.56
N ILE A 71 -0.75 1.28 2.62
CA ILE A 71 -1.62 1.83 3.65
C ILE A 71 -3.06 1.76 3.17
N ARG A 72 -3.87 0.98 3.86
CA ARG A 72 -5.32 0.97 3.65
C ARG A 72 -5.96 2.08 4.46
N LEU A 73 -5.94 3.31 3.95
CA LEU A 73 -6.54 4.48 4.59
C LEU A 73 -8.00 4.24 5.00
N SER A 74 -8.76 3.50 4.19
CA SER A 74 -10.14 3.11 4.51
C SER A 74 -10.26 2.38 5.85
N ASN A 75 -9.29 1.51 6.17
CA ASN A 75 -9.29 0.79 7.44
C ASN A 75 -9.06 1.74 8.60
N ILE A 76 -8.13 2.68 8.48
CA ILE A 76 -7.86 3.69 9.52
C ILE A 76 -9.09 4.58 9.74
N TYR A 77 -9.81 4.95 8.66
CA TYR A 77 -11.04 5.74 8.77
C TYR A 77 -12.18 4.97 9.42
N ALA A 78 -12.30 3.68 9.15
CA ALA A 78 -13.35 2.84 9.69
C ALA A 78 -13.07 2.37 11.13
N ASP A 79 -11.83 2.45 11.60
CA ASP A 79 -11.42 1.92 12.89
C ASP A 79 -11.98 2.74 14.06
N SER A 80 -12.91 2.12 14.79
CA SER A 80 -13.55 2.73 15.95
C SER A 80 -12.61 2.94 17.15
N ASP A 81 -11.52 2.17 17.24
CA ASP A 81 -10.56 2.25 18.34
C ASP A 81 -9.85 3.60 18.39
N LEU A 82 -9.75 4.25 17.23
CA LEU A 82 -9.14 5.58 17.07
C LEU A 82 -10.11 6.75 17.27
N ASN A 83 -11.40 6.51 17.57
CA ASN A 83 -12.41 7.57 17.67
C ASN A 83 -12.04 8.67 18.67
N SER A 84 -11.39 8.31 19.78
CA SER A 84 -10.95 9.28 20.79
C SER A 84 -9.85 10.24 20.30
N LEU A 85 -9.15 9.89 19.20
CA LEU A 85 -8.05 10.66 18.63
C LEU A 85 -8.46 11.53 17.45
N ARG A 86 -9.60 11.24 16.80
CA ARG A 86 -9.97 11.86 15.50
C ARG A 86 -10.03 13.38 15.51
N LYS A 87 -10.32 14.00 16.65
CA LYS A 87 -10.38 15.46 16.81
C LYS A 87 -9.07 16.08 17.25
N GLU A 88 -8.06 15.28 17.54
CA GLU A 88 -6.77 15.77 18.00
C GLU A 88 -5.96 16.34 16.82
N PRO A 89 -5.43 17.56 16.90
CA PRO A 89 -4.69 18.19 15.81
C PRO A 89 -3.50 17.34 15.31
N ARG A 90 -2.83 16.64 16.24
CA ARG A 90 -1.71 15.74 15.91
C ARG A 90 -2.17 14.57 15.05
N PHE A 91 -3.32 13.97 15.35
CA PHE A 91 -3.89 12.88 14.56
C PHE A 91 -4.30 13.36 13.17
N ILE A 92 -4.97 14.52 13.10
CA ILE A 92 -5.37 15.14 11.82
C ILE A 92 -4.14 15.34 10.94
N LYS A 93 -3.05 15.89 11.48
CA LYS A 93 -1.79 16.09 10.75
C LYS A 93 -1.19 14.77 10.24
N CYS A 94 -1.25 13.69 11.02
CA CYS A 94 -0.84 12.37 10.56
C CYS A 94 -1.70 11.89 9.39
N MET A 95 -3.01 12.04 9.48
CA MET A 95 -3.93 11.65 8.41
C MET A 95 -3.72 12.46 7.13
N GLU A 96 -3.45 13.76 7.23
CA GLU A 96 -3.10 14.60 6.07
C GLU A 96 -1.82 14.11 5.38
N ARG A 97 -0.81 13.71 6.15
CA ARG A 97 0.44 13.14 5.60
C ARG A 97 0.19 11.80 4.91
N LEU A 98 -0.60 10.92 5.52
CA LEU A 98 -0.98 9.64 4.94
C LEU A 98 -1.80 9.82 3.66
N HIS A 99 -2.71 10.78 3.64
CA HIS A 99 -3.47 11.15 2.44
C HIS A 99 -2.57 11.63 1.32
N LYS A 100 -1.67 12.54 1.63
CA LYS A 100 -0.73 13.09 0.64
C LYS A 100 0.13 11.98 0.03
N TRP A 101 0.56 11.01 0.83
CA TRP A 101 1.32 9.87 0.36
C TRP A 101 0.46 8.89 -0.47
N GLY A 102 -0.80 8.68 -0.09
CA GLY A 102 -1.76 7.81 -0.80
C GLY A 102 -2.51 8.49 -1.96
N ASP A 103 -2.30 9.77 -2.20
CA ASP A 103 -2.89 10.48 -3.35
C ASP A 103 -2.11 10.18 -4.63
N TYR A 104 -2.37 9.00 -5.20
CA TYR A 104 -1.73 8.56 -6.44
C TYR A 104 -1.92 9.53 -7.61
N LYS A 105 -3.04 10.26 -7.66
CA LYS A 105 -3.26 11.26 -8.73
C LYS A 105 -2.28 12.41 -8.61
N GLN A 106 -2.05 12.90 -7.39
CA GLN A 106 -1.09 13.97 -7.15
C GLN A 106 0.33 13.46 -7.30
N ILE A 107 0.64 12.26 -6.79
CA ILE A 107 1.94 11.61 -6.96
C ILE A 107 2.28 11.44 -8.44
N LEU A 108 1.33 10.98 -9.25
CA LEU A 108 1.55 10.82 -10.70
C LEU A 108 1.74 12.16 -11.42
N LYS A 109 1.05 13.22 -10.99
CA LYS A 109 1.26 14.58 -11.55
C LYS A 109 2.62 15.15 -11.19
N ASP A 110 3.07 14.91 -9.97
CA ASP A 110 4.33 15.44 -9.46
C ASP A 110 5.52 14.54 -9.79
N ALA A 111 5.26 13.29 -10.18
CA ALA A 111 6.29 12.34 -10.59
C ALA A 111 6.98 12.86 -11.86
N LYS A 112 8.24 13.21 -11.70
CA LYS A 112 9.11 13.39 -12.86
C LYS A 112 9.26 12.02 -13.52
N PRO A 113 9.16 11.92 -14.87
CA PRO A 113 9.46 10.68 -15.56
C PRO A 113 10.82 10.17 -15.10
N TYR A 114 10.81 9.09 -14.37
CA TYR A 114 12.04 8.48 -13.86
C TYR A 114 12.66 7.70 -15.02
N TYR A 115 13.38 8.41 -15.84
CA TYR A 115 14.34 7.78 -16.75
C TYR A 115 15.55 7.40 -15.89
N SER A 116 15.45 6.25 -15.21
CA SER A 116 16.64 5.70 -14.62
C SER A 116 17.62 5.44 -15.75
N GLY A 117 18.83 5.93 -15.65
CA GLY A 117 19.94 5.57 -16.52
C GLY A 117 20.30 4.08 -16.46
N LEU A 118 19.43 3.25 -15.90
CA LEU A 118 19.45 1.80 -15.81
C LEU A 118 18.74 1.10 -16.97
N HIS A 119 18.18 1.85 -17.92
CA HIS A 119 17.90 1.21 -19.20
C HIS A 119 19.25 0.84 -19.84
N PRO A 120 19.54 -0.47 -20.00
CA PRO A 120 20.74 -0.87 -20.71
C PRO A 120 20.75 -0.10 -22.03
N GLU A 121 21.82 0.64 -22.27
CA GLU A 121 21.98 1.37 -23.53
C GLU A 121 21.72 0.37 -24.66
N GLY A 122 20.67 0.63 -25.44
CA GLY A 122 20.33 -0.20 -26.59
C GLY A 122 18.94 -0.85 -26.60
N ILE A 123 18.22 -0.97 -25.48
CA ILE A 123 16.84 -1.44 -25.54
C ILE A 123 15.93 -0.29 -25.93
N LYS A 124 15.66 -0.18 -27.22
CA LYS A 124 14.64 0.74 -27.74
C LYS A 124 13.30 0.02 -27.71
N PHE A 125 12.44 0.36 -26.75
CA PHE A 125 11.05 -0.06 -26.81
C PHE A 125 10.43 0.53 -28.08
N ARG A 126 9.95 -0.33 -28.97
CA ARG A 126 9.21 0.05 -30.15
C ARG A 126 7.85 -0.63 -30.07
N TYR A 127 6.82 0.14 -30.32
CA TYR A 127 5.52 -0.48 -30.60
C TYR A 127 5.63 -1.30 -31.90
N MET A 128 5.01 -2.46 -31.90
CA MET A 128 4.87 -3.22 -33.15
C MET A 128 4.03 -2.39 -34.12
N ALA A 129 4.36 -2.50 -35.41
CA ALA A 129 3.56 -1.82 -36.43
C ALA A 129 2.10 -2.29 -36.35
N PRO A 130 1.10 -1.39 -36.49
CA PRO A 130 -0.31 -1.75 -36.37
C PRO A 130 -0.76 -2.87 -37.34
N ASN A 131 -0.05 -3.05 -38.43
CA ASN A 131 -0.27 -4.09 -39.45
C ASN A 131 0.60 -5.34 -39.26
N ASN A 132 1.27 -5.47 -38.11
CA ASN A 132 2.03 -6.70 -37.80
C ASN A 132 1.05 -7.90 -37.81
N PRO A 133 1.37 -8.99 -38.50
CA PRO A 133 0.47 -10.15 -38.66
C PRO A 133 0.01 -10.71 -37.32
N ASP A 134 0.89 -10.80 -36.32
CA ASP A 134 0.54 -11.34 -35.01
C ASP A 134 -0.46 -10.45 -34.29
N LEU A 135 -0.30 -9.11 -34.39
CA LEU A 135 -1.26 -8.16 -33.82
C LEU A 135 -2.60 -8.21 -34.53
N VAL A 136 -2.60 -8.34 -35.84
CA VAL A 136 -3.84 -8.47 -36.63
C VAL A 136 -4.56 -9.75 -36.24
N GLN A 137 -3.87 -10.88 -36.19
CA GLN A 137 -4.42 -12.16 -35.76
C GLN A 137 -5.01 -12.07 -34.33
N LEU A 138 -4.29 -11.46 -33.40
CA LEU A 138 -4.74 -11.28 -32.01
C LEU A 138 -6.03 -10.45 -31.95
N ARG A 139 -6.08 -9.33 -32.68
CA ARG A 139 -7.26 -8.45 -32.75
C ARG A 139 -8.49 -9.15 -33.31
N GLU A 140 -8.29 -9.93 -34.35
CA GLU A 140 -9.38 -10.70 -34.99
C GLU A 140 -9.86 -11.84 -34.10
N GLN A 141 -8.92 -12.63 -33.54
CA GLN A 141 -9.20 -13.79 -32.69
C GLN A 141 -10.03 -13.40 -31.47
N PHE A 142 -9.68 -12.31 -30.80
CA PHE A 142 -10.34 -11.85 -29.58
C PHE A 142 -11.31 -10.71 -29.81
N LYS A 143 -11.53 -10.30 -31.06
CA LYS A 143 -12.44 -9.20 -31.43
C LYS A 143 -12.13 -7.92 -30.64
N LEU A 144 -10.83 -7.61 -30.44
CA LEU A 144 -10.40 -6.56 -29.54
C LEU A 144 -10.93 -5.17 -29.91
N ASP A 145 -11.16 -4.90 -31.18
CA ASP A 145 -11.76 -3.63 -31.62
C ASP A 145 -13.21 -3.48 -31.11
N SER A 146 -13.95 -4.60 -31.08
CA SER A 146 -15.29 -4.62 -30.51
C SER A 146 -15.29 -4.46 -28.99
N VAL A 147 -14.32 -5.12 -28.33
CA VAL A 147 -14.10 -5.01 -26.88
C VAL A 147 -13.72 -3.58 -26.49
N ALA A 148 -12.78 -2.98 -27.22
CA ALA A 148 -12.37 -1.59 -26.99
C ALA A 148 -13.54 -0.62 -27.16
N GLY A 149 -14.42 -0.88 -28.12
CA GLY A 149 -15.61 -0.08 -28.39
C GLY A 149 -15.29 1.30 -28.94
N SER A 150 -16.30 2.19 -28.87
CA SER A 150 -16.19 3.59 -29.27
C SER A 150 -15.92 4.46 -28.05
N GLY A 151 -15.10 5.48 -28.20
CA GLY A 151 -14.78 6.42 -27.13
C GLY A 151 -13.38 6.99 -27.27
N ASP A 152 -12.97 7.73 -26.24
CA ASP A 152 -11.61 8.22 -26.14
C ASP A 152 -10.62 7.07 -25.83
N GLU A 153 -9.34 7.37 -25.90
CA GLU A 153 -8.27 6.39 -25.69
C GLU A 153 -8.35 5.75 -24.29
N ILE A 154 -8.67 6.57 -23.28
CA ILE A 154 -8.78 6.10 -21.90
C ILE A 154 -9.95 5.12 -21.74
N SER A 155 -11.10 5.42 -22.37
CA SER A 155 -12.26 4.55 -22.36
C SER A 155 -11.94 3.20 -23.02
N LYS A 156 -11.25 3.21 -24.15
CA LYS A 156 -10.83 1.99 -24.85
C LYS A 156 -9.86 1.15 -24.01
N ILE A 157 -8.90 1.78 -23.36
CA ILE A 157 -7.95 1.10 -22.46
C ILE A 157 -8.70 0.46 -21.28
N LYS A 158 -9.64 1.18 -20.67
CA LYS A 158 -10.45 0.63 -19.57
C LYS A 158 -11.27 -0.57 -19.98
N ASN A 159 -11.89 -0.52 -21.16
CA ASN A 159 -12.68 -1.64 -21.68
C ASN A 159 -11.82 -2.88 -21.93
N LEU A 160 -10.62 -2.69 -22.50
CA LEU A 160 -9.66 -3.78 -22.71
C LEU A 160 -9.14 -4.36 -21.38
N LEU A 161 -8.82 -3.52 -20.40
CA LEU A 161 -8.39 -3.98 -19.07
C LEU A 161 -9.51 -4.76 -18.37
N HIS A 162 -10.74 -4.28 -18.42
CA HIS A 162 -11.89 -4.99 -17.86
C HIS A 162 -12.08 -6.35 -18.52
N TRP A 163 -12.01 -6.39 -19.85
CA TRP A 163 -12.11 -7.64 -20.61
C TRP A 163 -10.99 -8.63 -20.23
N VAL A 164 -9.74 -8.19 -20.11
CA VAL A 164 -8.63 -9.06 -19.68
C VAL A 164 -8.92 -9.61 -18.29
N HIS A 165 -9.40 -8.79 -17.37
CA HIS A 165 -9.74 -9.22 -16.01
C HIS A 165 -10.86 -10.25 -15.97
N GLU A 166 -11.84 -10.17 -16.89
CA GLU A 166 -12.95 -11.14 -16.99
C GLU A 166 -12.52 -12.45 -17.65
N VAL A 167 -11.58 -12.40 -18.62
CA VAL A 167 -11.21 -13.57 -19.42
C VAL A 167 -10.03 -14.35 -18.85
N VAL A 168 -9.17 -13.67 -18.10
CA VAL A 168 -8.01 -14.28 -17.43
C VAL A 168 -8.35 -14.45 -15.96
N PRO A 169 -8.75 -15.65 -15.52
CA PRO A 169 -9.03 -15.87 -14.11
C PRO A 169 -7.75 -15.65 -13.29
N HIS A 170 -7.82 -14.74 -12.33
CA HIS A 170 -6.78 -14.56 -11.36
C HIS A 170 -7.04 -15.55 -10.22
N ASP A 171 -6.27 -16.61 -10.17
CA ASP A 171 -6.47 -17.65 -9.16
C ASP A 171 -5.91 -17.29 -7.78
N GLY A 172 -5.19 -16.16 -7.69
CA GLY A 172 -4.63 -15.69 -6.41
C GLY A 172 -3.62 -16.65 -5.77
N SER A 173 -3.27 -17.75 -6.45
CA SER A 173 -2.32 -18.72 -5.91
C SER A 173 -0.90 -18.29 -6.24
N SER A 174 -0.05 -18.30 -5.22
CA SER A 174 1.40 -18.14 -5.37
C SER A 174 2.08 -19.41 -5.89
N ASP A 175 1.32 -20.45 -6.21
CA ASP A 175 1.80 -21.78 -6.56
C ASP A 175 1.90 -22.01 -8.08
N ASN A 176 2.06 -20.95 -8.84
CA ASN A 176 2.35 -21.08 -10.25
C ASN A 176 3.86 -21.38 -10.40
N PRO A 177 4.23 -22.53 -11.00
CA PRO A 177 5.63 -22.95 -11.14
C PRO A 177 6.43 -22.06 -12.06
#